data_6da5fde33c5d1f6eec41d0b99ea62a8d
#
_entry.id   6da5fde33c5d1f6eec41d0b99ea62a8d
#
_cell.length_a   1.000
_cell.length_b   1.000
_cell.length_c   1.000
_cell.angle_alpha   90.00
_cell.angle_beta   90.00
_cell.angle_gamma   90.00
#
_symmetry.space_group_name_H-M   'P 1'
#
loop_
_entity.id
_entity.type
_entity.pdbx_description
1 polymer ?
#
loop_
_entity_poly.entity_id
_entity_poly.type
_entity_poly.pdbx_seq_one_letter_code
_entity_poly.pdbx_strand_id
1 'polypeptide(L)'
;MKIRIEQTSVEENEVILRCAQLDDEMLRVLSLLRSGMQKLLVWNEHREMLPLSVSKVVYCETVEEKTFVYTHDGIYQTALSLAELEDRWGDLGLFRAGKSSVVNLHEIQKLKNCGSGRIEALLTTGEKMVISRHYAPILRERLGL
;
A
#
# COMPACT_ATOMS: atom_id res chain seq x y z
N MET A 1 16.80 22.74 13.27
CA MET A 1 17.18 21.79 12.20
C MET A 1 17.84 22.52 11.06
N LYS A 2 18.89 21.95 10.48
CA LYS A 2 19.54 22.48 9.27
C LYS A 2 19.22 21.62 8.08
N ILE A 3 19.12 22.24 6.91
CA ILE A 3 19.03 21.52 5.63
C ILE A 3 20.31 21.83 4.85
N ARG A 4 21.01 20.78 4.43
CA ARG A 4 22.20 20.88 3.59
C ARG A 4 22.01 20.03 2.36
N ILE A 5 22.35 20.56 1.19
CA ILE A 5 22.32 19.84 -0.08
C ILE A 5 23.75 19.71 -0.58
N GLU A 6 24.20 18.48 -0.82
CA GLU A 6 25.50 18.19 -1.41
C GLU A 6 25.30 17.56 -2.77
N GLN A 7 25.88 18.17 -3.80
CA GLN A 7 25.87 17.61 -5.15
C GLN A 7 27.17 16.84 -5.35
N THR A 8 27.04 15.54 -5.55
CA THR A 8 28.19 14.66 -5.73
C THR A 8 27.83 13.53 -6.70
N SER A 9 28.83 12.75 -7.10
CA SER A 9 28.61 11.61 -7.98
C SER A 9 28.05 10.44 -7.17
N VAL A 10 26.81 10.08 -7.45
CA VAL A 10 26.11 8.93 -6.82
C VAL A 10 25.37 8.13 -7.89
N GLU A 11 25.23 6.84 -7.70
CA GLU A 11 24.49 5.98 -8.61
C GLU A 11 22.97 6.23 -8.49
N GLU A 12 22.51 6.50 -7.28
CA GLU A 12 21.13 6.76 -6.96
C GLU A 12 21.03 7.97 -6.03
N ASN A 13 20.07 8.84 -6.25
CA ASN A 13 19.82 9.97 -5.35
C ASN A 13 19.43 9.44 -3.97
N GLU A 14 20.03 10.02 -2.91
CA GLU A 14 19.75 9.60 -1.55
C GLU A 14 19.49 10.79 -0.64
N VAL A 15 18.76 10.56 0.44
CA VAL A 15 18.55 11.51 1.53
C VAL A 15 19.13 10.89 2.81
N ILE A 16 20.07 11.59 3.43
CA ILE A 16 20.67 11.16 4.69
C ILE A 16 20.17 12.06 5.81
N LEU A 17 19.60 11.46 6.85
CA LEU A 17 19.17 12.18 8.04
C LEU A 17 20.22 11.94 9.15
N ARG A 18 20.84 13.04 9.62
CA ARG A 18 21.81 12.99 10.71
C ARG A 18 21.21 13.53 11.99
N CYS A 19 21.29 12.76 13.04
CA CYS A 19 20.79 13.14 14.37
C CYS A 19 21.62 12.44 15.45
N ALA A 20 21.68 13.06 16.63
CA ALA A 20 22.31 12.43 17.80
C ALA A 20 21.42 11.28 18.31
N GLN A 21 20.10 11.48 18.26
CA GLN A 21 19.08 10.50 18.64
C GLN A 21 17.92 10.61 17.66
N LEU A 22 17.24 9.49 17.43
CA LEU A 22 16.03 9.46 16.63
C LEU A 22 14.85 9.94 17.49
N ASP A 23 14.71 11.26 17.57
CA ASP A 23 13.67 11.91 18.36
C ASP A 23 12.38 12.15 17.57
N ASP A 24 11.37 12.74 18.20
CA ASP A 24 10.07 13.02 17.57
C ASP A 24 10.18 13.93 16.35
N GLU A 25 11.10 14.89 16.38
CA GLU A 25 11.36 15.78 15.24
C GLU A 25 11.83 14.98 14.02
N MET A 26 12.82 14.12 14.22
CA MET A 26 13.38 13.29 13.14
C MET A 26 12.38 12.26 12.64
N LEU A 27 11.58 11.68 13.52
CA LEU A 27 10.52 10.76 13.14
C LEU A 27 9.46 11.45 12.27
N ARG A 28 9.11 12.69 12.56
CA ARG A 28 8.19 13.48 11.73
C ARG A 28 8.77 13.76 10.35
N VAL A 29 10.04 14.14 10.28
CA VAL A 29 10.74 14.38 9.00
C VAL A 29 10.77 13.10 8.17
N LEU A 30 11.13 11.98 8.79
CA LEU A 30 11.16 10.68 8.12
C LEU A 30 9.78 10.30 7.58
N SER A 31 8.74 10.52 8.37
CA SER A 31 7.35 10.25 7.96
C SER A 31 6.94 11.11 6.77
N LEU A 32 7.28 12.40 6.77
CA LEU A 32 7.00 13.31 5.66
C LEU A 32 7.72 12.88 4.37
N LEU A 33 8.99 12.49 4.47
CA LEU A 33 9.75 12.00 3.33
C LEU A 33 9.13 10.72 2.77
N ARG A 34 8.83 9.75 3.62
CA ARG A 34 8.20 8.49 3.20
C ARG A 34 6.84 8.75 2.57
N SER A 35 6.01 9.61 3.16
CA SER A 35 4.69 9.97 2.61
C SER A 35 4.81 10.58 1.22
N GLY A 36 5.79 11.46 1.01
CA GLY A 36 6.04 12.07 -0.31
C GLY A 36 6.52 11.08 -1.37
N MET A 37 7.19 10.00 -0.95
CA MET A 37 7.71 8.96 -1.84
C MET A 37 6.71 7.83 -2.11
N GLN A 38 5.57 7.82 -1.41
CA GLN A 38 4.59 6.75 -1.43
C GLN A 38 3.37 7.12 -2.27
N LYS A 39 3.64 7.54 -3.51
CA LYS A 39 2.60 7.90 -4.46
C LYS A 39 2.48 6.84 -5.56
N LEU A 40 1.25 6.43 -5.80
CA LEU A 40 0.88 5.53 -6.87
C LEU A 40 0.31 6.36 -8.02
N LEU A 41 0.90 6.25 -9.21
CA LEU A 41 0.35 6.92 -10.38
C LEU A 41 -0.88 6.15 -10.86
N VAL A 42 -2.00 6.84 -10.89
CA VAL A 42 -3.29 6.29 -11.33
C VAL A 42 -3.94 7.22 -12.34
N TRP A 43 -4.98 6.74 -13.02
CA TRP A 43 -5.84 7.58 -13.85
C TRP A 43 -7.31 7.32 -13.53
N ASN A 44 -8.12 8.35 -13.71
CA ASN A 44 -9.56 8.27 -13.49
C ASN A 44 -10.30 7.87 -14.77
N GLU A 45 -11.62 7.88 -14.73
CA GLU A 45 -12.48 7.55 -15.86
C GLU A 45 -12.35 8.52 -17.04
N HIS A 46 -11.87 9.74 -16.80
CA HIS A 46 -11.62 10.76 -17.83
C HIS A 46 -10.18 10.68 -18.35
N ARG A 47 -9.43 9.66 -17.98
CA ARG A 47 -8.02 9.46 -18.33
C ARG A 47 -7.08 10.55 -17.82
N GLU A 48 -7.51 11.29 -16.83
CA GLU A 48 -6.63 12.22 -16.13
C GLU A 48 -5.73 11.45 -15.19
N MET A 49 -4.44 11.70 -15.26
CA MET A 49 -3.44 11.02 -14.43
C MET A 49 -3.18 11.83 -13.17
N LEU A 50 -3.11 11.15 -12.05
CA LEU A 50 -2.84 11.79 -10.76
C LEU A 50 -2.01 10.89 -9.86
N PRO A 51 -1.18 11.49 -8.98
CA PRO A 51 -0.50 10.75 -7.94
C PRO A 51 -1.46 10.51 -6.77
N LEU A 52 -1.66 9.24 -6.43
CA LEU A 52 -2.51 8.84 -5.32
C LEU A 52 -1.64 8.38 -4.15
N SER A 53 -1.90 8.90 -2.95
CA SER A 53 -1.24 8.39 -1.74
C SER A 53 -1.60 6.92 -1.53
N VAL A 54 -0.59 6.08 -1.30
CA VAL A 54 -0.80 4.65 -1.04
C VAL A 54 -1.70 4.42 0.17
N SER A 55 -1.64 5.31 1.17
CA SER A 55 -2.52 5.25 2.35
C SER A 55 -4.01 5.38 2.03
N LYS A 56 -4.36 5.92 0.86
CA LYS A 56 -5.76 6.05 0.41
C LYS A 56 -6.28 4.82 -0.30
N VAL A 57 -5.41 3.89 -0.65
CA VAL A 57 -5.80 2.64 -1.30
C VAL A 57 -6.52 1.75 -0.30
N VAL A 58 -7.72 1.31 -0.63
CA VAL A 58 -8.46 0.33 0.17
C VAL A 58 -8.14 -1.08 -0.32
N TYR A 59 -8.30 -1.31 -1.60
CA TYR A 59 -7.88 -2.55 -2.24
C TYR A 59 -7.67 -2.35 -3.74
N CYS A 60 -7.02 -3.31 -4.37
CA CYS A 60 -6.82 -3.35 -5.82
C CYS A 60 -7.30 -4.69 -6.36
N GLU A 61 -7.79 -4.67 -7.57
CA GLU A 61 -8.35 -5.85 -8.23
C GLU A 61 -7.97 -5.86 -9.69
N THR A 62 -7.60 -7.03 -10.20
CA THR A 62 -7.35 -7.23 -11.61
C THR A 62 -8.59 -7.84 -12.28
N VAL A 63 -9.10 -7.15 -13.29
CA VAL A 63 -10.21 -7.59 -14.12
C VAL A 63 -9.81 -7.40 -15.58
N GLU A 64 -9.85 -8.47 -16.37
CA GLU A 64 -9.50 -8.43 -17.80
C GLU A 64 -8.13 -7.78 -18.06
N GLU A 65 -7.13 -8.19 -17.28
CA GLU A 65 -5.75 -7.71 -17.36
C GLU A 65 -5.57 -6.22 -17.00
N LYS A 66 -6.60 -5.58 -16.46
CA LYS A 66 -6.53 -4.20 -15.98
C LYS A 66 -6.50 -4.20 -14.46
N THR A 67 -5.67 -3.35 -13.88
CA THR A 67 -5.59 -3.20 -12.43
C THR A 67 -6.38 -1.98 -11.99
N PHE A 68 -7.43 -2.22 -11.19
CA PHE A 68 -8.27 -1.18 -10.60
C PHE A 68 -7.86 -0.92 -9.16
N VAL A 69 -7.88 0.34 -8.79
CA VAL A 69 -7.54 0.83 -7.45
C VAL A 69 -8.77 1.45 -6.83
N TYR A 70 -9.21 0.87 -5.72
CA TYR A 70 -10.43 1.31 -5.00
C TYR A 70 -10.03 2.14 -3.79
N THR A 71 -10.64 3.32 -3.70
CA THR A 71 -10.48 4.25 -2.57
C THR A 71 -11.85 4.58 -2.00
N HIS A 72 -11.90 5.33 -0.88
CA HIS A 72 -13.18 5.83 -0.36
C HIS A 72 -13.85 6.85 -1.30
N ASP A 73 -13.05 7.50 -2.14
CA ASP A 73 -13.52 8.60 -3.00
C ASP A 73 -13.83 8.16 -4.44
N GLY A 74 -13.40 6.99 -4.85
CA GLY A 74 -13.62 6.54 -6.21
C GLY A 74 -12.76 5.36 -6.63
N ILE A 75 -12.86 5.06 -7.91
CA ILE A 75 -12.17 3.93 -8.54
C ILE A 75 -11.23 4.50 -9.61
N TYR A 76 -10.00 4.03 -9.57
CA TYR A 76 -8.94 4.44 -10.51
C TYR A 76 -8.35 3.21 -11.18
N GLN A 77 -7.52 3.42 -12.19
CA GLN A 77 -6.70 2.36 -12.78
C GLN A 77 -5.23 2.71 -12.63
N THR A 78 -4.40 1.68 -12.62
CA THR A 78 -2.95 1.83 -12.64
C THR A 78 -2.33 0.88 -13.67
N ALA A 79 -1.17 1.25 -14.19
CA ALA A 79 -0.39 0.40 -15.07
C ALA A 79 0.36 -0.70 -14.32
N LEU A 80 0.46 -0.59 -12.99
CA LEU A 80 1.18 -1.57 -12.18
C LEU A 80 0.37 -2.86 -12.03
N SER A 81 1.07 -3.99 -12.03
CA SER A 81 0.47 -5.28 -11.71
C SER A 81 0.29 -5.43 -10.20
N LEU A 82 -0.50 -6.40 -9.78
CA LEU A 82 -0.67 -6.74 -8.36
C LEU A 82 0.67 -7.13 -7.72
N ALA A 83 1.51 -7.86 -8.44
CA ALA A 83 2.84 -8.24 -7.96
C ALA A 83 3.73 -7.02 -7.74
N GLU A 84 3.69 -6.04 -8.65
CA GLU A 84 4.45 -4.80 -8.50
C GLU A 84 3.95 -3.96 -7.33
N LEU A 85 2.63 -3.89 -7.11
CA LEU A 85 2.03 -3.20 -5.96
C LEU A 85 2.49 -3.82 -4.65
N GLU A 86 2.45 -5.14 -4.56
CA GLU A 86 2.90 -5.90 -3.39
C GLU A 86 4.39 -5.70 -3.13
N ASP A 87 5.20 -5.77 -4.19
CA ASP A 87 6.65 -5.62 -4.10
C ASP A 87 7.05 -4.21 -3.62
N ARG A 88 6.44 -3.18 -4.18
CA ARG A 88 6.78 -1.80 -3.85
C ARG A 88 6.28 -1.36 -2.49
N TRP A 89 5.06 -1.74 -2.12
CA TRP A 89 4.37 -1.20 -0.95
C TRP A 89 3.84 -2.25 0.02
N GLY A 90 4.36 -3.47 -0.08
CA GLY A 90 4.04 -4.52 0.89
C GLY A 90 4.35 -4.11 2.32
N ASP A 91 5.47 -3.42 2.54
CA ASP A 91 5.87 -2.92 3.87
C ASP A 91 4.92 -1.86 4.42
N LEU A 92 4.16 -1.21 3.55
CA LEU A 92 3.18 -0.20 3.93
C LEU A 92 1.79 -0.76 4.14
N GLY A 93 1.60 -2.04 3.89
CA GLY A 93 0.34 -2.71 4.14
C GLY A 93 -0.39 -3.24 2.91
N LEU A 94 0.15 -3.10 1.69
CA LEU A 94 -0.46 -3.69 0.51
C LEU A 94 -0.16 -5.18 0.48
N PHE A 95 -1.17 -5.98 0.77
CA PHE A 95 -1.06 -7.42 0.97
C PHE A 95 -1.82 -8.20 -0.11
N ARG A 96 -1.19 -9.23 -0.67
CA ARG A 96 -1.86 -10.09 -1.65
C ARG A 96 -2.95 -10.89 -0.95
N ALA A 97 -4.19 -10.69 -1.36
CA ALA A 97 -5.36 -11.36 -0.77
C ALA A 97 -5.78 -12.59 -1.56
N GLY A 98 -5.46 -12.62 -2.83
CA GLY A 98 -5.82 -13.70 -3.72
C GLY A 98 -5.14 -13.55 -5.07
N LYS A 99 -5.53 -14.40 -6.00
CA LYS A 99 -4.98 -14.39 -7.35
C LYS A 99 -5.21 -13.06 -8.08
N SER A 100 -6.33 -12.40 -7.80
CA SER A 100 -6.77 -11.20 -8.51
C SER A 100 -6.92 -9.98 -7.62
N SER A 101 -6.44 -10.02 -6.38
CA SER A 101 -6.66 -8.92 -5.43
C SER A 101 -5.51 -8.68 -4.47
N VAL A 102 -5.35 -7.39 -4.15
CA VAL A 102 -4.45 -6.89 -3.11
C VAL A 102 -5.28 -6.03 -2.18
N VAL A 103 -5.12 -6.17 -0.88
CA VAL A 103 -5.83 -5.39 0.12
C VAL A 103 -4.86 -4.56 0.94
N ASN A 104 -5.28 -3.35 1.33
CA ASN A 104 -4.53 -2.57 2.29
C ASN A 104 -4.90 -3.04 3.71
N LEU A 105 -3.94 -3.60 4.42
CA LEU A 105 -4.17 -4.14 5.77
C LEU A 105 -4.69 -3.09 6.75
N HIS A 106 -4.33 -1.82 6.57
CA HIS A 106 -4.80 -0.71 7.40
C HIS A 106 -6.28 -0.40 7.20
N GLU A 107 -6.88 -0.90 6.12
CA GLU A 107 -8.29 -0.70 5.79
C GLU A 107 -9.17 -1.90 6.13
N ILE A 108 -8.64 -2.85 6.88
CA ILE A 108 -9.41 -4.00 7.37
C ILE A 108 -9.95 -3.67 8.75
N GLN A 109 -11.26 -3.73 8.92
CA GLN A 109 -11.93 -3.54 10.21
C GLN A 109 -12.03 -4.82 11.02
N LYS A 110 -12.39 -5.92 10.35
CA LYS A 110 -12.65 -7.21 11.01
C LYS A 110 -12.19 -8.35 10.13
N LEU A 111 -11.76 -9.42 10.75
CA LEU A 111 -11.42 -10.69 10.12
C LEU A 111 -12.28 -11.80 10.71
N LYS A 112 -12.73 -12.71 9.86
CA LYS A 112 -13.54 -13.84 10.24
C LYS A 112 -13.12 -15.08 9.46
N ASN A 113 -12.93 -16.19 10.14
CA ASN A 113 -12.73 -17.46 9.45
C ASN A 113 -14.02 -17.85 8.73
N CYS A 114 -13.94 -18.14 7.44
CA CYS A 114 -15.12 -18.45 6.63
C CYS A 114 -15.10 -19.87 6.05
N GLY A 115 -14.30 -20.75 6.63
CA GLY A 115 -14.22 -22.15 6.25
C GLY A 115 -13.22 -22.42 5.14
N SER A 116 -12.80 -23.68 5.01
CA SER A 116 -11.83 -24.15 4.00
C SER A 116 -10.50 -23.41 4.03
N GLY A 117 -10.09 -22.90 5.20
CA GLY A 117 -8.83 -22.17 5.36
C GLY A 117 -8.85 -20.73 4.86
N ARG A 118 -10.00 -20.23 4.45
CA ARG A 118 -10.17 -18.85 3.96
C ARG A 118 -10.54 -17.89 5.12
N ILE A 119 -10.24 -16.62 4.91
CA ILE A 119 -10.58 -15.54 5.85
C ILE A 119 -11.43 -14.52 5.10
N GLU A 120 -12.52 -14.09 5.71
CA GLU A 120 -13.32 -12.97 5.22
C GLU A 120 -12.87 -11.69 5.94
N ALA A 121 -12.51 -10.67 5.17
CA ALA A 121 -12.14 -9.36 5.68
C ALA A 121 -13.27 -8.36 5.42
N LEU A 122 -13.71 -7.68 6.48
CA LEU A 122 -14.61 -6.53 6.36
C LEU A 122 -13.75 -5.29 6.25
N LEU A 123 -13.92 -4.54 5.16
CA LEU A 123 -13.14 -3.34 4.89
C LEU A 123 -13.84 -2.10 5.45
N THR A 124 -13.07 -1.02 5.61
CA THR A 124 -13.58 0.27 6.09
C THR A 124 -14.67 0.87 5.19
N THR A 125 -14.71 0.47 3.92
CA THR A 125 -15.77 0.84 2.97
C THR A 125 -17.08 0.11 3.19
N GLY A 126 -17.09 -0.92 4.05
CA GLY A 126 -18.24 -1.81 4.24
C GLY A 126 -18.24 -3.03 3.33
N GLU A 127 -17.31 -3.08 2.38
CA GLU A 127 -17.18 -4.23 1.49
C GLU A 127 -16.54 -5.41 2.19
N LYS A 128 -16.85 -6.62 1.74
CA LYS A 128 -16.25 -7.85 2.22
C LYS A 128 -15.34 -8.43 1.15
N MET A 129 -14.17 -8.87 1.55
CA MET A 129 -13.20 -9.50 0.68
C MET A 129 -12.77 -10.84 1.28
N VAL A 130 -12.64 -11.86 0.43
CA VAL A 130 -12.14 -13.15 0.86
C VAL A 130 -10.64 -13.23 0.61
N ILE A 131 -9.89 -13.48 1.69
CA ILE A 131 -8.48 -13.83 1.62
C ILE A 131 -8.40 -15.31 1.29
N SER A 132 -7.72 -15.64 0.20
CA SER A 132 -7.66 -17.02 -0.28
C SER A 132 -6.95 -17.94 0.71
N ARG A 133 -7.24 -19.23 0.63
CA ARG A 133 -6.61 -20.26 1.44
C ARG A 133 -5.08 -20.23 1.35
N HIS A 134 -4.53 -19.87 0.20
CA HIS A 134 -3.09 -19.78 0.00
C HIS A 134 -2.47 -18.62 0.81
N TYR A 135 -3.14 -17.47 0.87
CA TYR A 135 -2.62 -16.26 1.53
C TYR A 135 -3.06 -16.12 2.99
N ALA A 136 -4.10 -16.81 3.41
CA ALA A 136 -4.60 -16.72 4.78
C ALA A 136 -3.55 -17.05 5.86
N PRO A 137 -2.73 -18.11 5.72
CA PRO A 137 -1.67 -18.39 6.70
C PRO A 137 -0.62 -17.27 6.76
N ILE A 138 -0.28 -16.68 5.62
CA ILE A 138 0.68 -15.58 5.53
C ILE A 138 0.12 -14.35 6.25
N LEU A 139 -1.16 -14.07 6.08
CA LEU A 139 -1.83 -12.97 6.78
C LEU A 139 -1.81 -13.17 8.30
N ARG A 140 -2.12 -14.38 8.78
CA ARG A 140 -2.08 -14.69 10.21
C ARG A 140 -0.70 -14.46 10.79
N GLU A 141 0.33 -14.94 10.12
CA GLU A 141 1.72 -14.75 10.54
C GLU A 141 2.07 -13.26 10.61
N ARG A 142 1.74 -12.51 9.56
CA ARG A 142 2.02 -11.07 9.50
C ARG A 142 1.32 -10.27 10.59
N LEU A 143 0.11 -10.66 10.98
CA LEU A 143 -0.66 -10.01 12.04
C LEU A 143 -0.36 -10.55 13.42
N GLY A 144 0.48 -11.57 13.54
CA GLY A 144 0.83 -12.18 14.82
C GLY A 144 -0.28 -13.07 15.39
N LEU A 145 -1.11 -13.60 14.54
CA LEU A 145 -2.24 -14.45 14.96
C LEU A 145 -1.88 -15.94 15.01
#